data_c381a81e924efabb1805cbe93ae77216
#
_entry.id   c381a81e924efabb1805cbe93ae77216
#
_cell.length_a   1.000
_cell.length_b   1.000
_cell.length_c   1.000
_cell.angle_alpha   90.00
_cell.angle_beta   90.00
_cell.angle_gamma   90.00
#
_symmetry.space_group_name_H-M   'P 1'
#
loop_
_entity.id
_entity.type
_entity.pdbx_description
1 polymer ?
#
loop_
_entity_poly.entity_id
_entity_poly.type
_entity_poly.pdbx_seq_one_letter_code
_entity_poly.pdbx_strand_id
1 'polypeptide(L)'
;MNEKQEPKLRVIINVSANKQIQIKMEEQLKQLDDLKNELNHLRNQQSEKVAKAFDIEYTYESNKIEGNTLTLQETALVIEKGLTIGGKTLNEHLEVINHTHAIEFIKELANDKNNITERDVLQIHRLILQGINNENAGRYRNVQVLISGAKHVPPQPYLVQKEMESLFIWYNENKDNLHPIVLSAEMHERLVTIHPFIDGNGRTSRLLMNLILLQNRFPIAILKGDTDNRLKYYNALETAQINQDKQPFINFIFENVKDTMQRIINVVK
;
A
#
# COMPACT_ATOMS: atom_id res chain seq x y z
N MET A 1 -0.96 53.80 10.74
CA MET A 1 -2.00 52.90 11.26
C MET A 1 -2.30 51.85 10.20
N ASN A 2 -1.94 50.61 10.40
CA ASN A 2 -2.43 49.35 9.79
C ASN A 2 -1.34 48.29 9.66
N GLU A 3 -0.75 47.85 10.80
CA GLU A 3 0.17 46.67 10.75
C GLU A 3 -0.13 45.60 11.82
N LYS A 4 -1.29 45.60 12.43
CA LYS A 4 -1.60 44.63 13.52
C LYS A 4 -2.80 43.68 13.25
N GLN A 5 -3.39 43.65 12.06
CA GLN A 5 -4.54 42.78 11.79
C GLN A 5 -4.21 41.52 10.95
N GLU A 6 -3.07 41.44 10.27
CA GLU A 6 -2.75 40.29 9.43
C GLU A 6 -2.50 38.92 10.15
N PRO A 7 -1.81 38.85 11.31
CA PRO A 7 -1.55 37.55 11.92
C PRO A 7 -2.79 36.83 12.46
N LYS A 8 -3.78 37.59 12.98
CA LYS A 8 -5.03 37.00 13.48
C LYS A 8 -5.91 36.45 12.36
N LEU A 9 -5.95 37.11 11.22
CA LEU A 9 -6.71 36.65 10.05
C LEU A 9 -6.09 35.37 9.44
N ARG A 10 -4.77 35.27 9.34
CA ARG A 10 -4.04 34.08 8.90
C ARG A 10 -4.27 32.88 9.81
N VAL A 11 -4.26 33.07 11.11
CA VAL A 11 -4.54 32.00 12.09
C VAL A 11 -5.98 31.54 11.99
N ILE A 12 -6.95 32.45 11.84
CA ILE A 12 -8.37 32.07 11.68
C ILE A 12 -8.63 31.35 10.35
N ILE A 13 -8.01 31.78 9.27
CA ILE A 13 -8.13 31.12 7.96
C ILE A 13 -7.51 29.70 8.01
N ASN A 14 -6.34 29.52 8.64
CA ASN A 14 -5.73 28.20 8.80
C ASN A 14 -6.56 27.27 9.68
N VAL A 15 -7.16 27.75 10.76
CA VAL A 15 -8.02 26.93 11.63
C VAL A 15 -9.31 26.54 10.91
N SER A 16 -9.93 27.43 10.14
CA SER A 16 -11.14 27.12 9.37
C SER A 16 -10.83 26.17 8.20
N ALA A 17 -9.71 26.34 7.50
CA ALA A 17 -9.27 25.46 6.43
C ALA A 17 -8.96 24.05 6.98
N ASN A 18 -8.26 23.94 8.09
CA ASN A 18 -8.00 22.67 8.74
C ASN A 18 -9.28 21.96 9.19
N LYS A 19 -10.27 22.71 9.70
CA LYS A 19 -11.56 22.17 10.08
C LYS A 19 -12.36 21.65 8.87
N GLN A 20 -12.32 22.35 7.76
CA GLN A 20 -12.96 21.90 6.51
C GLN A 20 -12.31 20.63 5.94
N ILE A 21 -10.97 20.55 5.97
CA ILE A 21 -10.22 19.36 5.56
C ILE A 21 -10.60 18.17 6.44
N GLN A 22 -10.67 18.37 7.76
CA GLN A 22 -11.04 17.32 8.70
C GLN A 22 -12.47 16.82 8.48
N ILE A 23 -13.45 17.73 8.32
CA ILE A 23 -14.86 17.37 8.03
C ILE A 23 -14.94 16.56 6.73
N LYS A 24 -14.27 17.01 5.66
CA LYS A 24 -14.24 16.30 4.39
C LYS A 24 -13.66 14.88 4.53
N MET A 25 -12.58 14.73 5.31
CA MET A 25 -11.98 13.43 5.56
C MET A 25 -12.91 12.50 6.33
N GLU A 26 -13.59 13.00 7.36
CA GLU A 26 -14.58 12.23 8.13
C GLU A 26 -15.75 11.75 7.24
N GLU A 27 -16.27 12.61 6.35
CA GLU A 27 -17.31 12.24 5.37
C GLU A 27 -16.81 11.15 4.41
N GLN A 28 -15.57 11.28 3.92
CA GLN A 28 -14.96 10.28 3.03
C GLN A 28 -14.81 8.93 3.74
N LEU A 29 -14.30 8.91 4.98
CA LEU A 29 -14.12 7.68 5.75
C LEU A 29 -15.47 7.01 6.04
N LYS A 30 -16.49 7.79 6.39
CA LYS A 30 -17.85 7.29 6.56
C LYS A 30 -18.39 6.64 5.28
N GLN A 31 -18.17 7.25 4.12
CA GLN A 31 -18.55 6.67 2.83
C GLN A 31 -17.92 5.30 2.60
N LEU A 32 -16.63 5.10 2.98
CA LEU A 32 -15.99 3.79 2.87
C LEU A 32 -16.54 2.78 3.87
N ASP A 33 -16.90 3.19 5.08
CA ASP A 33 -17.55 2.31 6.04
C ASP A 33 -18.94 1.85 5.56
N ASP A 34 -19.69 2.73 4.91
CA ASP A 34 -20.99 2.38 4.31
C ASP A 34 -20.80 1.35 3.18
N LEU A 35 -19.82 1.55 2.29
CA LEU A 35 -19.47 0.58 1.24
C LEU A 35 -18.97 -0.74 1.84
N LYS A 36 -18.19 -0.71 2.91
CA LYS A 36 -17.72 -1.91 3.63
C LYS A 36 -18.89 -2.71 4.19
N ASN A 37 -19.87 -2.03 4.78
CA ASN A 37 -21.06 -2.67 5.30
C ASN A 37 -21.86 -3.35 4.18
N GLU A 38 -22.04 -2.69 3.04
CA GLU A 38 -22.67 -3.26 1.85
C GLU A 38 -21.92 -4.50 1.35
N LEU A 39 -20.60 -4.42 1.21
CA LEU A 39 -19.75 -5.57 0.83
C LEU A 39 -19.87 -6.73 1.81
N ASN A 40 -19.93 -6.46 3.11
CA ASN A 40 -20.05 -7.51 4.12
C ASN A 40 -21.38 -8.27 3.97
N HIS A 41 -22.46 -7.62 3.56
CA HIS A 41 -23.74 -8.29 3.26
C HIS A 41 -23.64 -9.17 1.99
N LEU A 42 -22.81 -8.78 1.03
CA LEU A 42 -22.62 -9.51 -0.23
C LEU A 42 -21.55 -10.60 -0.18
N ARG A 43 -20.77 -10.70 0.89
CA ARG A 43 -19.63 -11.64 0.98
C ARG A 43 -19.97 -13.09 0.66
N ASN A 44 -21.14 -13.56 1.11
CA ASN A 44 -21.57 -14.94 0.85
C ASN A 44 -21.99 -15.16 -0.62
N GLN A 45 -22.12 -14.11 -1.40
CA GLN A 45 -22.46 -14.17 -2.83
C GLN A 45 -21.21 -14.05 -3.71
N GLN A 46 -20.10 -13.60 -3.14
CA GLN A 46 -18.84 -13.49 -3.87
C GLN A 46 -18.27 -14.89 -4.13
N SER A 47 -18.17 -15.27 -5.40
CA SER A 47 -17.55 -16.54 -5.76
C SER A 47 -16.03 -16.48 -5.59
N GLU A 48 -15.40 -17.65 -5.33
CA GLU A 48 -13.94 -17.78 -5.30
C GLU A 48 -13.28 -17.28 -6.59
N LYS A 49 -13.95 -17.47 -7.74
CA LYS A 49 -13.46 -16.99 -9.04
C LYS A 49 -13.34 -15.46 -9.09
N VAL A 50 -14.31 -14.74 -8.52
CA VAL A 50 -14.27 -13.27 -8.44
C VAL A 50 -13.12 -12.84 -7.52
N ALA A 51 -13.00 -13.42 -6.34
CA ALA A 51 -11.90 -13.13 -5.42
C ALA A 51 -10.53 -13.36 -6.09
N LYS A 52 -10.36 -14.50 -6.76
CA LYS A 52 -9.14 -14.84 -7.47
C LYS A 52 -8.83 -13.86 -8.62
N ALA A 53 -9.84 -13.39 -9.35
CA ALA A 53 -9.64 -12.40 -10.41
C ALA A 53 -9.08 -11.07 -9.87
N PHE A 54 -9.56 -10.61 -8.71
CA PHE A 54 -9.02 -9.41 -8.04
C PHE A 54 -7.60 -9.64 -7.50
N ASP A 55 -7.26 -10.82 -7.00
CA ASP A 55 -5.89 -11.16 -6.59
C ASP A 55 -4.91 -11.15 -7.77
N ILE A 56 -5.32 -11.69 -8.92
CA ILE A 56 -4.54 -11.67 -10.15
C ILE A 56 -4.33 -10.23 -10.63
N GLU A 57 -5.40 -9.41 -10.62
CA GLU A 57 -5.29 -8.01 -10.98
C GLU A 57 -4.37 -7.23 -10.04
N TYR A 58 -4.47 -7.46 -8.73
CA TYR A 58 -3.56 -6.86 -7.75
C TYR A 58 -2.10 -7.26 -7.99
N THR A 59 -1.86 -8.54 -8.26
CA THR A 59 -0.53 -9.04 -8.61
C THR A 59 0.02 -8.35 -9.86
N TYR A 60 -0.79 -8.27 -10.91
CA TYR A 60 -0.42 -7.59 -12.15
C TYR A 60 -0.10 -6.12 -11.93
N GLU A 61 -1.00 -5.36 -11.31
CA GLU A 61 -0.85 -3.92 -11.14
C GLU A 61 0.32 -3.58 -10.21
N SER A 62 0.49 -4.33 -9.12
CA SER A 62 1.59 -4.11 -8.17
C SER A 62 2.96 -4.37 -8.78
N ASN A 63 3.11 -5.40 -9.62
CA ASN A 63 4.38 -5.68 -10.31
C ASN A 63 4.60 -4.71 -11.48
N LYS A 64 3.54 -4.27 -12.17
CA LYS A 64 3.61 -3.28 -13.23
C LYS A 64 4.12 -1.92 -12.73
N ILE A 65 3.76 -1.49 -11.52
CA ILE A 65 4.31 -0.29 -10.88
C ILE A 65 5.84 -0.37 -10.82
N GLU A 66 6.39 -1.56 -10.55
CA GLU A 66 7.84 -1.81 -10.46
C GLU A 66 8.51 -2.08 -11.82
N GLY A 67 7.73 -2.10 -12.91
CA GLY A 67 8.27 -2.23 -14.26
C GLY A 67 8.17 -3.64 -14.87
N ASN A 68 7.49 -4.59 -14.23
CA ASN A 68 7.16 -5.89 -14.83
C ASN A 68 6.33 -5.67 -16.10
N THR A 69 6.67 -6.39 -17.17
CA THR A 69 6.10 -6.18 -18.51
C THR A 69 5.06 -7.22 -18.92
N LEU A 70 4.75 -8.19 -18.05
CA LEU A 70 3.64 -9.12 -18.26
C LEU A 70 2.32 -8.36 -18.37
N THR A 71 1.47 -8.73 -19.30
CA THR A 71 0.08 -8.23 -19.37
C THR A 71 -0.79 -8.91 -18.31
N LEU A 72 -1.99 -8.38 -18.07
CA LEU A 72 -2.95 -9.02 -17.14
C LEU A 72 -3.29 -10.44 -17.53
N GLN A 73 -3.49 -10.70 -18.84
CA GLN A 73 -3.78 -12.03 -19.37
C GLN A 73 -2.58 -12.98 -19.18
N GLU A 74 -1.37 -12.52 -19.47
CA GLU A 74 -0.15 -13.30 -19.26
C GLU A 74 0.06 -13.61 -17.78
N THR A 75 -0.17 -12.62 -16.89
CA THR A 75 -0.13 -12.82 -15.44
C THR A 75 -1.11 -13.88 -14.98
N ALA A 76 -2.35 -13.88 -15.51
CA ALA A 76 -3.33 -14.92 -15.24
C ALA A 76 -2.87 -16.29 -15.71
N LEU A 77 -2.27 -16.40 -16.90
CA LEU A 77 -1.75 -17.68 -17.43
C LEU A 77 -0.59 -18.21 -16.57
N VAL A 78 0.31 -17.35 -16.11
CA VAL A 78 1.40 -17.75 -15.21
C VAL A 78 0.83 -18.29 -13.88
N ILE A 79 -0.11 -17.57 -13.26
CA ILE A 79 -0.67 -17.93 -11.94
C ILE A 79 -1.57 -19.18 -12.05
N GLU A 80 -2.45 -19.24 -13.04
CA GLU A 80 -3.48 -20.28 -13.11
C GLU A 80 -3.03 -21.57 -13.80
N LYS A 81 -2.10 -21.46 -14.74
CA LYS A 81 -1.67 -22.56 -15.59
C LYS A 81 -0.19 -22.95 -15.43
N GLY A 82 0.58 -22.13 -14.68
CA GLY A 82 2.03 -22.33 -14.55
C GLY A 82 2.78 -22.19 -15.88
N LEU A 83 2.23 -21.43 -16.83
CA LEU A 83 2.84 -21.27 -18.15
C LEU A 83 3.97 -20.24 -18.11
N THR A 84 5.01 -20.50 -18.92
CA THR A 84 6.06 -19.51 -19.20
C THR A 84 5.70 -18.72 -20.45
N ILE A 85 5.91 -17.41 -20.42
CA ILE A 85 5.57 -16.48 -21.50
C ILE A 85 6.83 -16.15 -22.30
N GLY A 86 6.79 -16.41 -23.60
CA GLY A 86 7.92 -16.10 -24.49
C GLY A 86 8.26 -14.61 -24.51
N GLY A 87 9.56 -14.29 -24.50
CA GLY A 87 10.04 -12.91 -24.49
C GLY A 87 10.01 -12.22 -23.12
N LYS A 88 9.61 -12.91 -22.05
CA LYS A 88 9.64 -12.42 -20.66
C LYS A 88 10.77 -13.11 -19.88
N THR A 89 11.37 -12.38 -18.95
CA THR A 89 12.47 -12.91 -18.14
C THR A 89 11.97 -13.88 -17.07
N LEU A 90 12.85 -14.74 -16.57
CA LEU A 90 12.54 -15.59 -15.42
C LEU A 90 12.16 -14.77 -14.19
N ASN A 91 12.83 -13.64 -13.95
CA ASN A 91 12.53 -12.77 -12.82
C ASN A 91 11.11 -12.22 -12.88
N GLU A 92 10.62 -11.80 -14.06
CA GLU A 92 9.23 -11.32 -14.22
C GLU A 92 8.20 -12.40 -13.85
N HIS A 93 8.47 -13.67 -14.20
CA HIS A 93 7.61 -14.79 -13.79
C HIS A 93 7.67 -15.04 -12.29
N LEU A 94 8.88 -15.04 -11.71
CA LEU A 94 9.07 -15.21 -10.27
C LEU A 94 8.42 -14.08 -9.47
N GLU A 95 8.50 -12.83 -9.92
CA GLU A 95 7.82 -11.70 -9.29
C GLU A 95 6.31 -11.91 -9.17
N VAL A 96 5.67 -12.42 -10.23
CA VAL A 96 4.24 -12.72 -10.24
C VAL A 96 3.90 -13.87 -9.28
N ILE A 97 4.64 -14.99 -9.37
CA ILE A 97 4.44 -16.16 -8.50
C ILE A 97 4.65 -15.79 -7.03
N ASN A 98 5.75 -15.12 -6.74
CA ASN A 98 6.10 -14.69 -5.39
C ASN A 98 5.08 -13.72 -4.78
N HIS A 99 4.57 -12.78 -5.59
CA HIS A 99 3.55 -11.84 -5.16
C HIS A 99 2.23 -12.56 -4.83
N THR A 100 1.88 -13.60 -5.58
CA THR A 100 0.70 -14.43 -5.27
C THR A 100 0.87 -15.13 -3.92
N HIS A 101 2.02 -15.76 -3.65
CA HIS A 101 2.31 -16.36 -2.35
C HIS A 101 2.28 -15.34 -1.21
N ALA A 102 2.76 -14.11 -1.46
CA ALA A 102 2.71 -13.05 -0.47
C ALA A 102 1.27 -12.57 -0.21
N ILE A 103 0.37 -12.58 -1.21
CA ILE A 103 -1.08 -12.31 -1.02
C ILE A 103 -1.71 -13.40 -0.15
N GLU A 104 -1.44 -14.67 -0.40
CA GLU A 104 -1.92 -15.78 0.41
C GLU A 104 -1.48 -15.62 1.87
N PHE A 105 -0.20 -15.33 2.08
CA PHE A 105 0.36 -15.11 3.42
C PHE A 105 -0.29 -13.94 4.16
N ILE A 106 -0.50 -12.78 3.52
CA ILE A 106 -1.17 -11.67 4.20
C ILE A 106 -2.64 -11.96 4.49
N LYS A 107 -3.32 -12.77 3.69
CA LYS A 107 -4.69 -13.22 3.96
C LYS A 107 -4.76 -14.16 5.17
N GLU A 108 -3.80 -15.07 5.32
CA GLU A 108 -3.67 -15.91 6.50
C GLU A 108 -3.45 -15.05 7.76
N LEU A 109 -2.46 -14.15 7.73
CA LEU A 109 -2.21 -13.22 8.84
C LEU A 109 -3.43 -12.35 9.19
N ALA A 110 -4.20 -11.92 8.19
CA ALA A 110 -5.40 -11.12 8.42
C ALA A 110 -6.50 -11.90 9.14
N ASN A 111 -6.62 -13.20 8.88
CA ASN A 111 -7.59 -14.08 9.54
C ASN A 111 -7.22 -14.33 11.01
N ASP A 112 -5.94 -14.45 11.33
CA ASP A 112 -5.45 -14.69 12.69
C ASP A 112 -5.66 -13.50 13.62
N LYS A 113 -5.91 -12.30 13.09
CA LYS A 113 -6.13 -11.04 13.83
C LYS A 113 -5.05 -10.71 14.86
N ASN A 114 -3.87 -11.26 14.70
CA ASN A 114 -2.71 -10.95 15.54
C ASN A 114 -2.17 -9.56 15.19
N ASN A 115 -1.48 -8.96 16.15
CA ASN A 115 -0.74 -7.72 15.87
C ASN A 115 0.29 -7.97 14.77
N ILE A 116 0.37 -7.04 13.82
CA ILE A 116 1.40 -7.04 12.80
C ILE A 116 2.74 -6.75 13.45
N THR A 117 3.74 -7.53 13.13
CA THR A 117 5.08 -7.45 13.68
C THR A 117 6.13 -7.14 12.60
N GLU A 118 7.30 -6.71 13.02
CA GLU A 118 8.47 -6.56 12.15
C GLU A 118 8.79 -7.88 11.42
N ARG A 119 8.65 -9.02 12.10
CA ARG A 119 8.86 -10.35 11.52
C ARG A 119 7.94 -10.61 10.34
N ASP A 120 6.69 -10.16 10.40
CA ASP A 120 5.74 -10.33 9.30
C ASP A 120 6.16 -9.52 8.06
N VAL A 121 6.65 -8.31 8.26
CA VAL A 121 7.20 -7.49 7.16
C VAL A 121 8.43 -8.13 6.54
N LEU A 122 9.34 -8.67 7.34
CA LEU A 122 10.51 -9.40 6.85
C LEU A 122 10.11 -10.67 6.08
N GLN A 123 9.07 -11.38 6.53
CA GLN A 123 8.56 -12.57 5.84
C GLN A 123 7.86 -12.21 4.52
N ILE A 124 7.05 -11.15 4.49
CA ILE A 124 6.46 -10.63 3.24
C ILE A 124 7.58 -10.32 2.24
N HIS A 125 8.59 -9.57 2.66
CA HIS A 125 9.73 -9.23 1.81
C HIS A 125 10.51 -10.47 1.34
N ARG A 126 10.69 -11.46 2.23
CA ARG A 126 11.33 -12.72 1.87
C ARG A 126 10.59 -13.45 0.76
N LEU A 127 9.26 -13.53 0.85
CA LEU A 127 8.44 -14.15 -0.19
C LEU A 127 8.59 -13.43 -1.53
N ILE A 128 8.55 -12.09 -1.54
CA ILE A 128 8.67 -11.29 -2.77
C ILE A 128 9.99 -11.54 -3.51
N LEU A 129 11.10 -11.71 -2.81
CA LEU A 129 12.42 -11.87 -3.41
C LEU A 129 12.90 -13.34 -3.53
N GLN A 130 12.07 -14.30 -3.14
CA GLN A 130 12.44 -15.72 -3.22
C GLN A 130 12.80 -16.13 -4.64
N GLY A 131 13.98 -16.74 -4.83
CA GLY A 131 14.49 -17.16 -6.14
C GLY A 131 14.98 -16.02 -7.04
N ILE A 132 14.71 -14.76 -6.68
CA ILE A 132 15.17 -13.56 -7.39
C ILE A 132 16.47 -13.03 -6.76
N ASN A 133 16.45 -12.80 -5.46
CA ASN A 133 17.58 -12.31 -4.68
C ASN A 133 17.55 -12.88 -3.25
N ASN A 134 17.88 -14.17 -3.13
CA ASN A 134 17.80 -14.90 -1.86
C ASN A 134 18.74 -14.35 -0.79
N GLU A 135 19.83 -13.71 -1.17
CA GLU A 135 20.80 -13.13 -0.23
C GLU A 135 20.20 -11.97 0.56
N ASN A 136 19.39 -11.13 -0.09
CA ASN A 136 18.77 -9.96 0.50
C ASN A 136 17.30 -10.20 0.93
N ALA A 137 16.72 -11.35 0.60
CA ALA A 137 15.34 -11.69 0.92
C ALA A 137 15.09 -11.74 2.43
N GLY A 138 14.19 -10.89 2.93
CA GLY A 138 13.84 -10.80 4.35
C GLY A 138 14.94 -10.20 5.23
N ARG A 139 15.82 -9.38 4.67
CA ARG A 139 16.94 -8.75 5.39
C ARG A 139 16.98 -7.27 5.09
N TYR A 140 17.23 -6.48 6.12
CA TYR A 140 17.49 -5.06 5.95
C TYR A 140 18.82 -4.81 5.21
N ARG A 141 18.84 -3.75 4.45
CA ARG A 141 20.04 -3.31 3.74
C ARG A 141 21.13 -2.85 4.71
N ASN A 142 22.35 -3.16 4.36
CA ASN A 142 23.55 -2.70 5.04
C ASN A 142 24.35 -1.69 4.19
N VAL A 143 23.79 -1.27 3.05
CA VAL A 143 24.37 -0.30 2.13
C VAL A 143 23.42 0.87 1.90
N GLN A 144 23.97 2.02 1.54
CA GLN A 144 23.13 3.16 1.13
C GLN A 144 22.52 2.89 -0.22
N VAL A 145 21.24 3.29 -0.36
CA VAL A 145 20.47 3.20 -1.61
C VAL A 145 19.92 4.58 -1.98
N LEU A 146 19.66 4.75 -3.27
CA LEU A 146 18.95 5.90 -3.81
C LEU A 146 17.71 5.41 -4.56
N ILE A 147 16.62 6.17 -4.47
CA ILE A 147 15.38 5.88 -5.19
C ILE A 147 15.44 6.64 -6.50
N SER A 148 15.46 5.91 -7.62
CA SER A 148 15.54 6.52 -8.95
C SER A 148 14.38 7.49 -9.19
N GLY A 149 14.71 8.74 -9.55
CA GLY A 149 13.73 9.79 -9.85
C GLY A 149 13.07 10.44 -8.62
N ALA A 150 13.35 10.00 -7.39
CA ALA A 150 12.83 10.63 -6.18
C ALA A 150 13.81 11.66 -5.60
N LYS A 151 13.25 12.72 -5.00
CA LYS A 151 14.06 13.69 -4.22
C LYS A 151 14.35 13.21 -2.80
N HIS A 152 13.51 12.31 -2.29
CA HIS A 152 13.71 11.73 -0.97
C HIS A 152 14.96 10.84 -0.97
N VAL A 153 15.81 11.01 0.04
CA VAL A 153 16.98 10.18 0.30
C VAL A 153 16.70 9.32 1.53
N PRO A 154 16.66 7.99 1.39
CA PRO A 154 16.42 7.09 2.53
C PRO A 154 17.50 7.25 3.61
N PRO A 155 17.18 6.96 4.89
CA PRO A 155 18.12 7.04 5.99
C PRO A 155 19.36 6.17 5.75
N GLN A 156 20.46 6.51 6.44
CA GLN A 156 21.69 5.72 6.39
C GLN A 156 21.45 4.29 6.89
N PRO A 157 22.17 3.28 6.35
CA PRO A 157 21.88 1.87 6.64
C PRO A 157 21.95 1.54 8.14
N TYR A 158 22.82 2.15 8.89
CA TYR A 158 22.93 1.94 10.35
C TYR A 158 21.75 2.49 11.16
N LEU A 159 20.87 3.31 10.55
CA LEU A 159 19.64 3.82 11.16
C LEU A 159 18.42 2.95 10.85
N VAL A 160 18.48 2.08 9.83
CA VAL A 160 17.33 1.33 9.34
C VAL A 160 16.65 0.54 10.46
N GLN A 161 17.43 -0.18 11.26
CA GLN A 161 16.87 -0.96 12.37
C GLN A 161 16.10 -0.07 13.36
N LYS A 162 16.66 1.05 13.76
CA LYS A 162 16.02 2.01 14.68
C LYS A 162 14.75 2.63 14.08
N GLU A 163 14.78 2.97 12.79
CA GLU A 163 13.60 3.53 12.11
C GLU A 163 12.46 2.49 12.01
N MET A 164 12.79 1.23 11.78
CA MET A 164 11.81 0.14 11.77
C MET A 164 11.23 -0.10 13.17
N GLU A 165 12.05 -0.10 14.22
CA GLU A 165 11.57 -0.16 15.60
C GLU A 165 10.61 1.00 15.91
N SER A 166 10.97 2.23 15.51
CA SER A 166 10.13 3.41 15.66
C SER A 166 8.81 3.30 14.89
N LEU A 167 8.82 2.69 13.69
CA LEU A 167 7.62 2.41 12.91
C LEU A 167 6.65 1.50 13.67
N PHE A 168 7.14 0.43 14.29
CA PHE A 168 6.28 -0.51 15.03
C PHE A 168 5.83 0.04 16.38
N ILE A 169 6.62 0.89 17.04
CA ILE A 169 6.15 1.65 18.21
C ILE A 169 4.97 2.53 17.79
N TRP A 170 5.15 3.33 16.73
CA TRP A 170 4.09 4.18 16.21
C TRP A 170 2.84 3.38 15.80
N TYR A 171 3.00 2.24 15.13
CA TYR A 171 1.88 1.36 14.76
C TYR A 171 1.09 0.92 16.00
N ASN A 172 1.77 0.43 17.03
CA ASN A 172 1.11 -0.04 18.25
C ASN A 172 0.37 1.06 19.01
N GLU A 173 0.87 2.30 18.98
CA GLU A 173 0.22 3.45 19.60
C GLU A 173 -1.02 3.93 18.82
N ASN A 174 -1.07 3.66 17.52
CA ASN A 174 -2.07 4.27 16.62
C ASN A 174 -3.09 3.26 16.05
N LYS A 175 -2.82 1.96 16.06
CA LYS A 175 -3.66 0.93 15.41
C LYS A 175 -5.11 0.89 15.89
N ASP A 176 -5.35 1.23 17.15
CA ASP A 176 -6.68 1.24 17.76
C ASP A 176 -7.35 2.63 17.74
N ASN A 177 -6.60 3.67 17.34
CA ASN A 177 -7.04 5.06 17.36
C ASN A 177 -7.30 5.65 15.97
N LEU A 178 -6.60 5.16 14.93
CA LEU A 178 -6.76 5.63 13.57
C LEU A 178 -7.77 4.78 12.79
N HIS A 179 -8.51 5.44 11.90
CA HIS A 179 -9.32 4.72 10.92
C HIS A 179 -8.42 3.80 10.07
N PRO A 180 -8.84 2.55 9.77
CA PRO A 180 -8.00 1.57 9.06
C PRO A 180 -7.42 2.07 7.72
N ILE A 181 -8.15 2.90 6.98
CA ILE A 181 -7.66 3.51 5.74
C ILE A 181 -6.48 4.45 6.01
N VAL A 182 -6.58 5.29 7.04
CA VAL A 182 -5.51 6.21 7.43
C VAL A 182 -4.30 5.43 7.95
N LEU A 183 -4.54 4.45 8.83
CA LEU A 183 -3.49 3.59 9.38
C LEU A 183 -2.73 2.85 8.26
N SER A 184 -3.45 2.28 7.29
CA SER A 184 -2.86 1.53 6.18
C SER A 184 -2.02 2.44 5.27
N ALA A 185 -2.51 3.65 4.96
CA ALA A 185 -1.78 4.65 4.19
C ALA A 185 -0.52 5.13 4.91
N GLU A 186 -0.62 5.44 6.20
CA GLU A 186 0.51 5.85 7.04
C GLU A 186 1.59 4.75 7.13
N MET A 187 1.21 3.50 7.36
CA MET A 187 2.15 2.39 7.42
C MET A 187 2.86 2.16 6.09
N HIS A 188 2.14 2.28 4.98
CA HIS A 188 2.72 2.20 3.64
C HIS A 188 3.75 3.31 3.43
N GLU A 189 3.35 4.58 3.65
CA GLU A 189 4.21 5.74 3.41
C GLU A 189 5.46 5.70 4.28
N ARG A 190 5.32 5.40 5.58
CA ARG A 190 6.45 5.28 6.51
C ARG A 190 7.43 4.20 6.11
N LEU A 191 6.96 3.01 5.74
CA LEU A 191 7.82 1.92 5.30
C LEU A 191 8.58 2.29 4.02
N VAL A 192 7.90 2.87 3.03
CA VAL A 192 8.55 3.32 1.79
C VAL A 192 9.55 4.45 2.04
N THR A 193 9.29 5.32 3.01
CA THR A 193 10.20 6.42 3.41
C THR A 193 11.47 5.88 4.09
N ILE A 194 11.34 4.91 4.97
CA ILE A 194 12.50 4.22 5.57
C ILE A 194 13.30 3.48 4.49
N HIS A 195 12.59 2.89 3.52
CA HIS A 195 13.19 2.12 2.42
C HIS A 195 14.17 1.06 2.93
N PRO A 196 13.72 0.13 3.81
CA PRO A 196 14.61 -0.71 4.60
C PRO A 196 15.34 -1.78 3.81
N PHE A 197 14.97 -2.03 2.56
CA PHE A 197 15.49 -3.11 1.73
C PHE A 197 16.28 -2.58 0.53
N ILE A 198 17.08 -3.45 -0.10
CA ILE A 198 17.80 -3.13 -1.33
C ILE A 198 16.83 -3.04 -2.52
N ASP A 199 15.83 -3.94 -2.56
CA ASP A 199 14.75 -4.00 -3.56
C ASP A 199 13.46 -4.46 -2.89
N GLY A 200 12.31 -4.39 -3.59
CA GLY A 200 11.02 -4.88 -3.11
C GLY A 200 10.31 -3.99 -2.08
N ASN A 201 10.82 -2.81 -1.77
CA ASN A 201 10.22 -1.89 -0.79
C ASN A 201 8.79 -1.49 -1.16
N GLY A 202 8.53 -1.12 -2.42
CA GLY A 202 7.20 -0.75 -2.90
C GLY A 202 6.20 -1.89 -2.79
N ARG A 203 6.55 -3.09 -3.26
CA ARG A 203 5.70 -4.30 -3.18
C ARG A 203 5.40 -4.67 -1.73
N THR A 204 6.42 -4.66 -0.86
CA THR A 204 6.27 -4.94 0.57
C THR A 204 5.34 -3.93 1.25
N SER A 205 5.49 -2.64 0.97
CA SER A 205 4.65 -1.58 1.54
C SER A 205 3.20 -1.69 1.10
N ARG A 206 2.93 -2.03 -0.17
CA ARG A 206 1.57 -2.27 -0.68
C ARG A 206 0.93 -3.52 -0.07
N LEU A 207 1.71 -4.58 0.16
CA LEU A 207 1.23 -5.79 0.85
C LEU A 207 0.94 -5.52 2.33
N LEU A 208 1.81 -4.78 3.04
CA LEU A 208 1.58 -4.37 4.42
C LEU A 208 0.32 -3.50 4.56
N MET A 209 0.14 -2.53 3.67
CA MET A 209 -1.08 -1.72 3.59
C MET A 209 -2.32 -2.60 3.46
N ASN A 210 -2.28 -3.56 2.53
CA ASN A 210 -3.40 -4.46 2.28
C ASN A 210 -3.63 -5.46 3.42
N LEU A 211 -2.60 -5.88 4.15
CA LEU A 211 -2.77 -6.67 5.38
C LEU A 211 -3.60 -5.91 6.41
N ILE A 212 -3.31 -4.62 6.65
CA ILE A 212 -4.08 -3.77 7.58
C ILE A 212 -5.53 -3.64 7.11
N LEU A 213 -5.76 -3.41 5.82
CA LEU A 213 -7.10 -3.33 5.24
C LEU A 213 -7.89 -4.63 5.46
N LEU A 214 -7.30 -5.78 5.14
CA LEU A 214 -7.91 -7.09 5.29
C LEU A 214 -8.25 -7.42 6.75
N GLN A 215 -7.36 -7.14 7.72
CA GLN A 215 -7.64 -7.32 9.15
C GLN A 215 -8.87 -6.53 9.61
N ASN A 216 -9.13 -5.39 8.97
CA ASN A 216 -10.26 -4.52 9.25
C ASN A 216 -11.46 -4.73 8.31
N ARG A 217 -11.48 -5.87 7.60
CA ARG A 217 -12.57 -6.27 6.69
C ARG A 217 -12.79 -5.36 5.48
N PHE A 218 -11.79 -4.57 5.10
CA PHE A 218 -11.75 -3.95 3.78
C PHE A 218 -11.17 -4.95 2.75
N PRO A 219 -11.53 -4.85 1.47
CA PRO A 219 -10.87 -5.63 0.44
C PRO A 219 -9.46 -5.11 0.17
N ILE A 220 -8.69 -5.88 -0.59
CA ILE A 220 -7.41 -5.43 -1.14
C ILE A 220 -7.62 -4.15 -1.96
N ALA A 221 -6.85 -3.12 -1.70
CA ALA A 221 -6.76 -1.92 -2.54
C ALA A 221 -5.84 -2.20 -3.73
N ILE A 222 -6.33 -1.98 -4.94
CA ILE A 222 -5.56 -2.18 -6.19
C ILE A 222 -5.12 -0.82 -6.71
N LEU A 223 -3.86 -0.49 -6.50
CA LEU A 223 -3.24 0.71 -7.07
C LEU A 223 -2.84 0.41 -8.52
N LYS A 224 -3.32 1.23 -9.45
CA LYS A 224 -3.08 1.03 -10.89
C LYS A 224 -1.66 1.39 -11.29
N GLY A 225 -1.04 0.53 -12.11
CA GLY A 225 0.35 0.66 -12.59
C GLY A 225 0.48 1.32 -13.98
N ASP A 226 -0.60 1.89 -14.55
CA ASP A 226 -0.50 2.70 -15.76
C ASP A 226 0.24 4.01 -15.49
N THR A 227 0.73 4.65 -16.55
CA THR A 227 1.61 5.82 -16.45
C THR A 227 1.03 6.95 -15.59
N ASP A 228 -0.26 7.28 -15.77
CA ASP A 228 -0.89 8.40 -15.09
C ASP A 228 -1.10 8.12 -13.60
N ASN A 229 -1.58 6.92 -13.27
CA ASN A 229 -1.81 6.52 -11.89
C ASN A 229 -0.49 6.30 -11.13
N ARG A 230 0.53 5.73 -11.80
CA ARG A 230 1.87 5.61 -11.25
C ARG A 230 2.49 6.97 -10.93
N LEU A 231 2.30 7.95 -11.82
CA LEU A 231 2.78 9.31 -11.57
C LEU A 231 2.05 9.97 -10.39
N LYS A 232 0.73 9.82 -10.28
CA LYS A 232 -0.06 10.29 -9.12
C LYS A 232 0.43 9.67 -7.82
N TYR A 233 0.69 8.36 -7.83
CA TYR A 233 1.20 7.62 -6.68
C TYR A 233 2.55 8.17 -6.21
N TYR A 234 3.52 8.34 -7.12
CA TYR A 234 4.85 8.85 -6.77
C TYR A 234 4.81 10.31 -6.34
N ASN A 235 4.01 11.17 -6.99
CA ASN A 235 3.85 12.56 -6.59
C ASN A 235 3.23 12.69 -5.18
N ALA A 236 2.26 11.86 -4.86
CA ALA A 236 1.65 11.85 -3.53
C ALA A 236 2.64 11.40 -2.44
N LEU A 237 3.47 10.38 -2.72
CA LEU A 237 4.55 9.96 -1.84
C LEU A 237 5.62 11.05 -1.68
N GLU A 238 6.08 11.66 -2.78
CA GLU A 238 7.06 12.75 -2.72
C GLU A 238 6.55 13.92 -1.89
N THR A 239 5.27 14.28 -2.03
CA THR A 239 4.64 15.34 -1.22
C THR A 239 4.66 14.98 0.26
N ALA A 240 4.33 13.74 0.61
CA ALA A 240 4.38 13.28 2.00
C ALA A 240 5.81 13.29 2.56
N GLN A 241 6.79 12.86 1.77
CA GLN A 241 8.19 12.73 2.20
C GLN A 241 8.93 14.06 2.31
N ILE A 242 8.70 14.97 1.36
CA ILE A 242 9.45 16.24 1.27
C ILE A 242 8.71 17.36 2.00
N ASN A 243 7.40 17.47 1.80
CA ASN A 243 6.60 18.57 2.36
C ASN A 243 5.95 18.23 3.70
N GLN A 244 6.12 16.99 4.19
CA GLN A 244 5.47 16.47 5.41
C GLN A 244 3.93 16.54 5.33
N ASP A 245 3.36 16.64 4.12
CA ASP A 245 1.92 16.64 3.86
C ASP A 245 1.49 15.26 3.35
N LYS A 246 0.91 14.46 4.22
CA LYS A 246 0.45 13.11 3.93
C LYS A 246 -0.96 13.05 3.34
N GLN A 247 -1.70 14.16 3.38
CA GLN A 247 -3.09 14.19 2.95
C GLN A 247 -3.28 13.76 1.48
N PRO A 248 -2.44 14.17 0.52
CA PRO A 248 -2.53 13.70 -0.87
C PRO A 248 -2.37 12.17 -0.99
N PHE A 249 -1.48 11.58 -0.20
CA PHE A 249 -1.28 10.13 -0.22
C PHE A 249 -2.45 9.37 0.43
N ILE A 250 -2.96 9.85 1.56
CA ILE A 250 -4.16 9.29 2.21
C ILE A 250 -5.36 9.35 1.25
N ASN A 251 -5.57 10.48 0.58
CA ASN A 251 -6.63 10.62 -0.42
C ASN A 251 -6.44 9.67 -1.61
N PHE A 252 -5.21 9.48 -2.06
CA PHE A 252 -4.91 8.53 -3.13
C PHE A 252 -5.29 7.09 -2.73
N ILE A 253 -4.94 6.66 -1.52
CA ILE A 253 -5.31 5.33 -1.01
C ILE A 253 -6.84 5.24 -0.86
N PHE A 254 -7.48 6.27 -0.31
CA PHE A 254 -8.94 6.34 -0.20
C PHE A 254 -9.64 6.07 -1.55
N GLU A 255 -9.26 6.77 -2.61
CA GLU A 255 -9.88 6.63 -3.93
C GLU A 255 -9.67 5.22 -4.52
N ASN A 256 -8.47 4.62 -4.34
CA ASN A 256 -8.21 3.26 -4.82
C ASN A 256 -8.97 2.18 -4.03
N VAL A 257 -9.14 2.34 -2.72
CA VAL A 257 -9.98 1.45 -1.91
C VAL A 257 -11.42 1.55 -2.35
N LYS A 258 -11.94 2.78 -2.53
CA LYS A 258 -13.31 3.05 -2.98
C LYS A 258 -13.58 2.42 -4.35
N ASP A 259 -12.69 2.65 -5.33
CA ASP A 259 -12.81 2.05 -6.67
C ASP A 259 -12.90 0.52 -6.59
N THR A 260 -11.97 -0.10 -5.87
CA THR A 260 -11.96 -1.56 -5.72
C THR A 260 -13.26 -2.06 -5.09
N MET A 261 -13.76 -1.41 -4.02
CA MET A 261 -15.00 -1.79 -3.37
C MET A 261 -16.21 -1.69 -4.30
N GLN A 262 -16.34 -0.58 -5.02
CA GLN A 262 -17.43 -0.37 -5.98
C GLN A 262 -17.41 -1.41 -7.11
N ARG A 263 -16.24 -1.75 -7.62
CA ARG A 263 -16.05 -2.77 -8.66
C ARG A 263 -16.47 -4.16 -8.16
N ILE A 264 -16.07 -4.53 -6.93
CA ILE A 264 -16.49 -5.80 -6.34
C ILE A 264 -18.03 -5.83 -6.19
N ILE A 265 -18.62 -4.77 -5.64
CA ILE A 265 -20.07 -4.67 -5.47
C ILE A 265 -20.80 -4.84 -6.81
N ASN A 266 -20.33 -4.16 -7.87
CA ASN A 266 -20.94 -4.23 -9.20
C ASN A 266 -20.83 -5.61 -9.86
N VAL A 267 -19.80 -6.39 -9.53
CA VAL A 267 -19.60 -7.75 -10.06
C VAL A 267 -20.42 -8.78 -9.29
N VAL A 268 -20.69 -8.54 -8.01
CA VAL A 268 -21.40 -9.48 -7.12
C VAL A 268 -22.91 -9.30 -7.16
N LYS A 269 -23.43 -8.09 -7.44
CA LYS A 269 -24.84 -7.80 -7.68
C LYS A 269 -25.27 -8.27 -9.07
#